data_9763c67adf905b732f17e06ff339713a
#
_entry.id   9763c67adf905b732f17e06ff339713a
#
_cell.length_a   1.000
_cell.length_b   1.000
_cell.length_c   1.000
_cell.angle_alpha   90.00
_cell.angle_beta   90.00
_cell.angle_gamma   90.00
#
_symmetry.space_group_name_H-M   'P 1'
#
loop_
_entity.id
_entity.type
_entity.pdbx_description
1 polymer ?
#
loop_
_entity_poly.entity_id
_entity_poly.type
_entity_poly.pdbx_seq_one_letter_code
_entity_poly.pdbx_strand_id
1 'polypeptide(L)'
;MVKLKDGFTGERALVLPRMIVDKMEEDPLTSMLHITDIGYYPKAKYHFRERKEPINQFVFIYCIDGAGSYRIGDQEYNVSANQYFILPAGVPHSYASNPSTPWTIYWIHFKGTAAPFYAKDAGRPMDIKPERHSRIST
;
A
#
# COMPACT_ATOMS: atom_id res chain seq x y z
N MET A 1 14.84 15.42 -11.73
CA MET A 1 14.69 14.56 -10.54
C MET A 1 14.30 13.15 -10.94
N VAL A 2 14.96 12.16 -10.35
CA VAL A 2 14.69 10.76 -10.65
C VAL A 2 13.44 10.32 -9.92
N LYS A 3 12.55 9.63 -10.63
CA LYS A 3 11.34 9.06 -10.06
C LYS A 3 11.17 7.66 -10.62
N LEU A 4 11.09 6.67 -9.74
CA LEU A 4 10.98 5.27 -10.12
C LEU A 4 9.74 4.66 -9.51
N LYS A 5 8.97 3.93 -10.32
CA LYS A 5 7.81 3.23 -9.77
C LYS A 5 8.13 1.80 -9.38
N ASP A 6 9.25 1.25 -9.85
CA ASP A 6 9.69 -0.10 -9.51
C ASP A 6 11.15 -0.25 -9.92
N GLY A 7 11.69 -1.46 -9.83
CA GLY A 7 13.07 -1.74 -10.25
C GLY A 7 14.09 -1.59 -9.13
N PHE A 8 13.68 -1.70 -7.88
CA PHE A 8 14.59 -1.56 -6.75
C PHE A 8 15.33 -2.84 -6.46
N THR A 9 16.62 -2.72 -6.12
CA THR A 9 17.43 -3.90 -5.79
C THR A 9 16.80 -4.65 -4.62
N GLY A 10 16.56 -5.94 -4.81
CA GLY A 10 15.95 -6.76 -3.78
C GLY A 10 14.43 -6.72 -3.75
N GLU A 11 13.82 -6.02 -4.66
CA GLU A 11 12.35 -5.96 -4.67
C GLU A 11 11.74 -7.31 -5.00
N ARG A 12 10.53 -7.52 -4.49
CA ARG A 12 9.72 -8.67 -4.80
C ARG A 12 8.31 -8.21 -5.06
N ALA A 13 7.69 -8.76 -6.09
CA ALA A 13 6.30 -8.39 -6.39
C ALA A 13 5.61 -9.57 -7.07
N LEU A 14 4.33 -9.70 -6.77
CA LEU A 14 3.48 -10.70 -7.38
C LEU A 14 2.19 -10.01 -7.82
N VAL A 15 1.90 -10.12 -9.10
CA VAL A 15 0.65 -9.63 -9.68
C VAL A 15 -0.14 -10.85 -10.10
N LEU A 16 -1.32 -11.03 -9.53
CA LEU A 16 -2.13 -12.20 -9.85
C LEU A 16 -2.64 -12.13 -11.29
N PRO A 17 -2.63 -13.25 -12.00
CA PRO A 17 -3.18 -13.29 -13.36
C PRO A 17 -4.65 -12.89 -13.37
N ARG A 18 -5.07 -12.21 -14.43
CA ARG A 18 -6.44 -11.73 -14.55
C ARG A 18 -7.46 -12.86 -14.38
N MET A 19 -7.16 -14.02 -14.91
CA MET A 19 -8.03 -15.17 -14.81
C MET A 19 -8.30 -15.56 -13.35
N ILE A 20 -7.26 -15.47 -12.50
CA ILE A 20 -7.40 -15.80 -11.09
C ILE A 20 -8.24 -14.74 -10.38
N VAL A 21 -7.98 -13.46 -10.68
CA VAL A 21 -8.75 -12.37 -10.08
C VAL A 21 -10.22 -12.47 -10.46
N ASP A 22 -10.50 -12.80 -11.72
CA ASP A 22 -11.88 -12.96 -12.18
C ASP A 22 -12.60 -14.05 -11.39
N LYS A 23 -11.91 -15.16 -11.12
CA LYS A 23 -12.51 -16.24 -10.33
C LYS A 23 -12.76 -15.82 -8.89
N MET A 24 -11.86 -15.04 -8.33
CA MET A 24 -12.05 -14.50 -6.98
C MET A 24 -13.25 -13.58 -6.91
N GLU A 25 -13.49 -12.82 -7.97
CA GLU A 25 -14.61 -11.89 -8.00
C GLU A 25 -15.96 -12.61 -8.13
N GLU A 26 -15.93 -13.83 -8.65
CA GLU A 26 -17.14 -14.64 -8.79
C GLU A 26 -17.45 -15.48 -7.56
N ASP A 27 -16.47 -15.72 -6.73
CA ASP A 27 -16.62 -16.59 -5.54
C ASP A 27 -17.28 -15.80 -4.40
N PRO A 28 -18.29 -16.37 -3.72
CA PRO A 28 -19.00 -15.63 -2.67
C PRO A 28 -18.12 -15.12 -1.54
N LEU A 29 -17.05 -15.83 -1.19
CA LEU A 29 -16.19 -15.38 -0.10
C LEU A 29 -15.11 -14.43 -0.58
N THR A 30 -14.35 -14.82 -1.61
CA THR A 30 -13.24 -13.98 -2.07
C THR A 30 -13.72 -12.71 -2.77
N SER A 31 -14.96 -12.68 -3.25
CA SER A 31 -15.52 -11.45 -3.80
C SER A 31 -15.67 -10.37 -2.72
N MET A 32 -15.72 -10.76 -1.45
CA MET A 32 -15.83 -9.80 -0.36
C MET A 32 -14.50 -9.13 -0.07
N LEU A 33 -13.39 -9.87 -0.21
CA LEU A 33 -12.06 -9.33 0.03
C LEU A 33 -11.01 -10.24 -0.61
N HIS A 34 -10.20 -9.68 -1.49
CA HIS A 34 -9.11 -10.43 -2.11
C HIS A 34 -7.98 -9.51 -2.52
N ILE A 35 -6.78 -10.07 -2.54
CA ILE A 35 -5.57 -9.35 -2.95
C ILE A 35 -5.39 -9.57 -4.44
N THR A 36 -5.01 -8.51 -5.16
CA THR A 36 -4.69 -8.62 -6.58
C THR A 36 -3.19 -8.52 -6.82
N ASP A 37 -2.48 -7.76 -5.98
CA ASP A 37 -1.05 -7.54 -6.12
C ASP A 37 -0.46 -7.43 -4.72
N ILE A 38 0.78 -7.89 -4.57
CA ILE A 38 1.51 -7.75 -3.31
C ILE A 38 2.98 -7.58 -3.63
N GLY A 39 3.67 -6.74 -2.86
CA GLY A 39 5.07 -6.52 -3.10
C GLY A 39 5.84 -6.01 -1.90
N TYR A 40 7.15 -6.02 -2.07
CA TYR A 40 8.12 -5.57 -1.08
C TYR A 40 9.20 -4.77 -1.80
N TYR A 41 9.40 -3.52 -1.38
CA TYR A 41 10.40 -2.63 -1.97
C TYR A 41 11.34 -2.18 -0.86
N PRO A 42 12.57 -2.74 -0.78
CA PRO A 42 13.53 -2.33 0.24
C PRO A 42 14.27 -1.08 -0.19
N LYS A 43 14.41 -0.14 0.74
CA LYS A 43 15.19 1.10 0.53
C LYS A 43 14.93 1.68 -0.85
N ALA A 44 13.68 1.96 -1.12
CA ALA A 44 13.21 2.32 -2.45
C ALA A 44 13.46 3.82 -2.74
N LYS A 45 14.73 4.17 -2.87
CA LYS A 45 15.13 5.54 -3.16
C LYS A 45 14.52 5.98 -4.48
N TYR A 46 13.95 7.18 -4.49
CA TYR A 46 13.27 7.78 -5.64
C TYR A 46 11.97 7.09 -6.04
N HIS A 47 11.46 6.20 -5.21
CA HIS A 47 10.16 5.58 -5.46
C HIS A 47 9.10 6.68 -5.50
N PHE A 48 8.33 6.71 -6.57
CA PHE A 48 7.25 7.67 -6.76
C PHE A 48 6.18 7.04 -7.63
N ARG A 49 4.95 7.18 -7.23
CA ARG A 49 3.81 6.72 -8.03
C ARG A 49 2.71 7.76 -7.96
N GLU A 50 2.18 8.10 -9.11
CA GLU A 50 1.03 9.01 -9.18
C GLU A 50 -0.03 8.38 -10.07
N ARG A 51 -1.26 8.36 -9.58
CA ARG A 51 -2.41 7.88 -10.34
C ARG A 51 -3.44 9.00 -10.38
N LYS A 52 -3.36 9.80 -11.46
CA LYS A 52 -4.32 10.89 -11.68
C LYS A 52 -5.68 10.31 -12.03
N GLU A 53 -5.69 9.16 -12.72
CA GLU A 53 -6.90 8.41 -13.01
C GLU A 53 -7.12 7.43 -11.87
N PRO A 54 -8.24 7.51 -11.17
CA PRO A 54 -8.49 6.59 -10.06
C PRO A 54 -8.51 5.14 -10.50
N ILE A 55 -8.02 4.27 -9.64
CA ILE A 55 -8.07 2.83 -9.91
C ILE A 55 -9.15 2.20 -9.03
N ASN A 56 -9.59 1.02 -9.43
CA ASN A 56 -10.64 0.30 -8.74
C ASN A 56 -10.05 -0.70 -7.75
N GLN A 57 -9.04 -0.26 -7.02
CA GLN A 57 -8.36 -1.07 -6.02
C GLN A 57 -7.98 -0.18 -4.86
N PHE A 58 -7.98 -0.74 -3.66
CA PHE A 58 -7.42 -0.10 -2.48
C PHE A 58 -5.94 -0.44 -2.43
N VAL A 59 -5.13 0.49 -1.96
CA VAL A 59 -3.68 0.28 -1.86
C VAL A 59 -3.27 0.44 -0.41
N PHE A 60 -2.79 -0.65 0.17
CA PHE A 60 -2.25 -0.67 1.52
C PHE A 60 -0.73 -0.53 1.42
N ILE A 61 -0.15 0.37 2.19
CA ILE A 61 1.30 0.53 2.25
C ILE A 61 1.73 0.54 3.70
N TYR A 62 2.64 -0.35 4.05
CA TYR A 62 3.22 -0.43 5.39
C TYR A 62 4.67 -0.03 5.29
N CYS A 63 5.05 1.04 6.00
CA CYS A 63 6.42 1.55 6.03
C CYS A 63 7.15 0.88 7.18
N ILE A 64 8.10 -0.01 6.86
CA ILE A 64 8.88 -0.71 7.87
C ILE A 64 10.00 0.17 8.38
N ASP A 65 10.62 0.92 7.46
CA ASP A 65 11.80 1.71 7.76
C ASP A 65 11.82 2.91 6.85
N GLY A 66 12.53 3.96 7.25
CA GLY A 66 12.61 5.17 6.45
C GLY A 66 11.36 6.02 6.57
N ALA A 67 11.11 6.82 5.54
CA ALA A 67 9.99 7.75 5.55
C ALA A 67 9.53 8.07 4.13
N GLY A 68 8.34 8.61 4.03
CA GLY A 68 7.78 9.06 2.75
C GLY A 68 6.60 9.98 2.96
N SER A 69 5.91 10.26 1.88
CA SER A 69 4.72 11.09 1.91
C SER A 69 3.71 10.58 0.90
N TYR A 70 2.46 11.00 1.05
CA TYR A 70 1.41 10.60 0.12
C TYR A 70 0.30 11.64 0.10
N ARG A 71 -0.48 11.61 -0.96
CA ARG A 71 -1.64 12.48 -1.13
C ARG A 71 -2.86 11.64 -1.49
N ILE A 72 -3.98 12.03 -0.92
CA ILE A 72 -5.28 11.50 -1.30
C ILE A 72 -6.12 12.73 -1.65
N GLY A 73 -6.44 12.90 -2.94
CA GLY A 73 -7.07 14.12 -3.39
C GLY A 73 -6.19 15.32 -3.05
N ASP A 74 -6.72 16.24 -2.26
CA ASP A 74 -5.98 17.45 -1.86
C ASP A 74 -5.28 17.30 -0.51
N GLN A 75 -5.46 16.18 0.16
CA GLN A 75 -4.87 15.96 1.49
C GLN A 75 -3.49 15.34 1.37
N GLU A 76 -2.54 15.92 2.07
CA GLU A 76 -1.17 15.42 2.06
C GLU A 76 -0.74 14.98 3.45
N TYR A 77 0.01 13.88 3.51
CA TYR A 77 0.43 13.26 4.76
C TYR A 77 1.88 12.83 4.68
N ASN A 78 2.55 12.80 5.83
CA ASN A 78 3.88 12.21 5.96
C ASN A 78 3.76 10.90 6.70
N VAL A 79 4.57 9.91 6.31
CA VAL A 79 4.56 8.60 6.93
C VAL A 79 5.98 8.23 7.31
N SER A 80 6.14 7.56 8.44
CA SER A 80 7.43 7.13 8.94
C SER A 80 7.39 5.67 9.34
N ALA A 81 8.52 5.16 9.82
CA ALA A 81 8.63 3.74 10.17
C ALA A 81 7.56 3.31 11.15
N ASN A 82 7.05 2.11 10.96
CA ASN A 82 6.01 1.49 11.78
C ASN A 82 4.65 2.16 11.65
N GLN A 83 4.40 2.76 10.50
CA GLN A 83 3.09 3.29 10.17
C GLN A 83 2.60 2.67 8.87
N TYR A 84 1.29 2.59 8.72
CA TYR A 84 0.69 2.17 7.47
C TYR A 84 -0.44 3.13 7.10
N PHE A 85 -0.82 3.09 5.85
CA PHE A 85 -1.97 3.84 5.35
C PHE A 85 -2.64 3.07 4.23
N ILE A 86 -3.90 3.40 3.95
CA ILE A 86 -4.64 2.78 2.87
C ILE A 86 -5.19 3.88 1.98
N LEU A 87 -4.83 3.79 0.70
CA LEU A 87 -5.35 4.70 -0.32
C LEU A 87 -6.67 4.14 -0.82
N PRO A 88 -7.75 4.91 -0.76
CA PRO A 88 -9.06 4.40 -1.16
C PRO A 88 -9.15 4.22 -2.68
N ALA A 89 -9.94 3.23 -3.10
CA ALA A 89 -10.27 3.06 -4.50
C ALA A 89 -11.10 4.25 -4.97
N GLY A 90 -10.98 4.59 -6.24
CA GLY A 90 -11.81 5.61 -6.83
C GLY A 90 -11.39 7.05 -6.54
N VAL A 91 -10.23 7.27 -5.95
CA VAL A 91 -9.73 8.61 -5.63
C VAL A 91 -8.32 8.77 -6.19
N PRO A 92 -8.02 9.87 -6.89
CA PRO A 92 -6.64 10.11 -7.34
C PRO A 92 -5.69 10.18 -6.17
N HIS A 93 -4.50 9.65 -6.35
CA HIS A 93 -3.53 9.62 -5.26
C HIS A 93 -2.09 9.60 -5.79
N SER A 94 -1.16 9.89 -4.90
CA SER A 94 0.27 9.75 -5.18
C SER A 94 1.00 9.39 -3.90
N TYR A 95 2.16 8.80 -4.03
CA TYR A 95 3.03 8.51 -2.89
C TYR A 95 4.50 8.51 -3.32
N ALA A 96 5.37 8.82 -2.37
CA ALA A 96 6.79 8.97 -2.65
C ALA A 96 7.64 8.64 -1.45
N SER A 97 8.75 7.96 -1.70
CA SER A 97 9.79 7.73 -0.70
C SER A 97 10.58 9.03 -0.48
N ASN A 98 11.04 9.24 0.75
CA ASN A 98 11.91 10.37 1.04
C ASN A 98 13.32 10.04 0.54
N PRO A 99 13.92 10.87 -0.33
CA PRO A 99 15.25 10.54 -0.88
C PRO A 99 16.35 10.47 0.17
N SER A 100 16.24 11.22 1.26
CA SER A 100 17.25 11.22 2.32
C SER A 100 17.13 10.03 3.23
N THR A 101 15.91 9.53 3.44
CA THR A 101 15.64 8.36 4.28
C THR A 101 14.69 7.45 3.52
N PRO A 102 15.20 6.76 2.48
CA PRO A 102 14.32 5.98 1.60
C PRO A 102 13.54 4.92 2.38
N TRP A 103 12.28 4.82 2.05
CA TRP A 103 11.44 3.86 2.75
C TRP A 103 11.65 2.43 2.25
N THR A 104 11.44 1.50 3.18
CA THR A 104 11.27 0.09 2.89
C THR A 104 9.82 -0.20 3.18
N ILE A 105 9.11 -0.70 2.19
CA ILE A 105 7.66 -0.89 2.32
C ILE A 105 7.24 -2.28 1.88
N TYR A 106 6.14 -2.76 2.50
CA TYR A 106 5.27 -3.77 1.92
C TYR A 106 4.07 -3.04 1.33
N TRP A 107 3.59 -3.49 0.18
CA TRP A 107 2.40 -2.91 -0.41
C TRP A 107 1.48 -4.02 -0.89
N ILE A 108 0.18 -3.73 -0.84
CA ILE A 108 -0.86 -4.68 -1.22
C ILE A 108 -1.94 -3.91 -1.95
N HIS A 109 -2.36 -4.42 -3.10
CA HIS A 109 -3.58 -3.93 -3.75
C HIS A 109 -4.68 -4.93 -3.45
N PHE A 110 -5.83 -4.45 -3.03
CA PHE A 110 -6.94 -5.34 -2.69
C PHE A 110 -8.26 -4.76 -3.13
N LYS A 111 -9.25 -5.64 -3.26
CA LYS A 111 -10.59 -5.30 -3.72
C LYS A 111 -11.61 -6.11 -2.94
N GLY A 112 -12.87 -5.78 -3.13
CA GLY A 112 -13.97 -6.56 -2.59
C GLY A 112 -15.02 -5.69 -1.94
N THR A 113 -16.19 -6.26 -1.73
CA THR A 113 -17.31 -5.53 -1.15
C THR A 113 -17.04 -5.13 0.30
N ALA A 114 -16.17 -5.85 1.00
CA ALA A 114 -15.79 -5.52 2.37
C ALA A 114 -14.54 -4.62 2.45
N ALA A 115 -13.89 -4.34 1.30
CA ALA A 115 -12.66 -3.54 1.31
C ALA A 115 -12.82 -2.18 1.97
N PRO A 116 -13.91 -1.43 1.75
CA PRO A 116 -14.06 -0.12 2.39
C PRO A 116 -14.04 -0.18 3.92
N PHE A 117 -14.45 -1.28 4.51
CA PHE A 117 -14.42 -1.47 5.94
C PHE A 117 -12.99 -1.38 6.48
N TYR A 118 -12.04 -2.02 5.78
CA TYR A 118 -10.64 -2.04 6.22
C TYR A 118 -9.93 -0.73 5.92
N ALA A 119 -10.42 0.02 4.94
CA ALA A 119 -9.84 1.31 4.60
C ALA A 119 -10.38 2.45 5.47
N LYS A 120 -11.44 2.19 6.23
CA LYS A 120 -12.06 3.21 7.05
C LYS A 120 -11.04 3.77 8.05
N ASP A 121 -10.93 5.08 8.11
CA ASP A 121 -10.02 5.79 9.00
C ASP A 121 -8.53 5.56 8.73
N ALA A 122 -8.17 4.78 7.72
CA ALA A 122 -6.78 4.48 7.42
C ALA A 122 -6.20 5.32 6.28
N GLY A 123 -6.91 6.35 5.83
CA GLY A 123 -6.36 7.29 4.87
C GLY A 123 -5.27 8.16 5.49
N ARG A 124 -5.27 8.33 6.81
CA ARG A 124 -4.19 9.00 7.52
C ARG A 124 -3.18 7.95 8.00
N PRO A 125 -1.94 8.36 8.34
CA PRO A 125 -0.96 7.39 8.84
C PRO A 125 -1.44 6.77 10.15
N MET A 126 -1.41 5.43 10.19
CA MET A 126 -1.85 4.66 11.35
C MET A 126 -0.64 4.06 12.03
N ASP A 127 -0.50 4.29 13.33
CA ASP A 127 0.61 3.75 14.09
C ASP A 127 0.43 2.27 14.36
N ILE A 128 1.51 1.50 14.20
CA ILE A 128 1.52 0.12 14.63
C ILE A 128 2.23 0.11 15.98
N LYS A 129 1.46 -0.12 17.04
CA LYS A 129 2.00 -0.14 18.37
C LYS A 129 2.41 -1.55 18.74
N PRO A 130 3.62 -1.72 19.28
CA PRO A 130 4.03 -3.05 19.71
C PRO A 130 3.10 -3.52 20.82
N GLU A 131 2.68 -4.77 20.71
CA GLU A 131 1.90 -5.38 21.75
C GLU A 131 2.79 -5.67 22.91
N ARG A 132 2.27 -5.43 24.12
CA ARG A 132 3.04 -5.73 25.24
C ARG A 132 3.39 -7.14 25.31
N HIS A 133 2.52 -7.98 24.89
CA HIS A 133 2.83 -9.34 24.92
C HIS A 133 3.09 -9.82 23.56
N SER A 134 3.37 -9.04 22.74
CA SER A 134 3.58 -9.44 21.44
C SER A 134 4.83 -10.08 21.35
N ARG A 135 4.81 -10.18 22.09
CA ARG A 135 5.45 -10.81 22.02
C ARG A 135 5.35 -11.70 21.13
N ILE A 136 4.81 -11.30 20.78
CA ILE A 136 4.84 -11.71 20.01
C ILE A 136 5.33 -12.02 19.11
N SER A 137 5.46 -11.97 19.24
CA SER A 137 5.81 -12.29 18.48
C SER A 137 6.20 -12.89 18.15
N THR A 138 5.96 -13.05 18.38
CA THR A 138 6.21 -13.60 18.27
C THR A 138 6.42 -14.08 17.90
#